data_c7a05ea63682cf0112272391fe50d577
#
_entry.id   c7a05ea63682cf0112272391fe50d577
#
_cell.length_a   1.000
_cell.length_b   1.000
_cell.length_c   1.000
_cell.angle_alpha   90.00
_cell.angle_beta   90.00
_cell.angle_gamma   90.00
#
_symmetry.space_group_name_H-M   'P 1'
#
loop_
_entity.id
_entity.type
_entity.pdbx_description
1 polymer ?
#
loop_
_entity_poly.entity_id
_entity_poly.type
_entity_poly.pdbx_seq_one_letter_code
_entity_poly.pdbx_strand_id
1 'polypeptide(L)'
;VFLGLTLVFLVVHDVPLGFHLARVERDRIYTATERDAFTIAGKVTDALTPAALGTPQSDALMRWAIDSYLVAGEAKVVIVDGSGYLAASSDPNDTIGSDFTNRPEIADSLLGNPTSGARVSETLGGHIVYVAVPVLSGANVRGVVRLTLAESIVDNRVRSRVIGIVIAA
;
A
#
# COMPACT_ATOMS: atom_id res chain seq x y z
N VAL A 1 -2.15 26.92 -41.54
CA VAL A 1 -3.27 25.95 -41.52
C VAL A 1 -2.70 24.56 -41.15
N PHE A 2 -1.65 24.05 -41.78
CA PHE A 2 -1.08 22.73 -41.47
C PHE A 2 -0.60 22.59 -40.03
N LEU A 3 0.13 23.57 -39.47
CA LEU A 3 0.65 23.53 -38.10
C LEU A 3 -0.48 23.44 -37.05
N GLY A 4 -1.60 24.16 -37.26
CA GLY A 4 -2.75 24.10 -36.38
C GLY A 4 -3.46 22.74 -36.42
N LEU A 5 -3.57 22.13 -37.58
CA LEU A 5 -4.19 20.82 -37.73
C LEU A 5 -3.35 19.71 -37.05
N THR A 6 -2.02 19.78 -37.19
CA THR A 6 -1.09 18.86 -36.54
C THR A 6 -1.13 19.01 -35.02
N LEU A 7 -1.22 20.24 -34.50
CA LEU A 7 -1.34 20.49 -33.07
C LEU A 7 -2.65 19.94 -32.50
N VAL A 8 -3.77 20.13 -33.21
CA VAL A 8 -5.08 19.58 -32.81
C VAL A 8 -5.04 18.05 -32.82
N PHE A 9 -4.43 17.43 -33.80
CA PHE A 9 -4.30 15.99 -33.89
C PHE A 9 -3.46 15.42 -32.71
N LEU A 10 -2.31 16.03 -32.40
CA LEU A 10 -1.47 15.70 -31.25
C LEU A 10 -2.25 15.80 -29.94
N VAL A 11 -2.98 16.91 -29.70
CA VAL A 11 -3.75 17.09 -28.46
C VAL A 11 -4.88 16.07 -28.35
N VAL A 12 -5.62 15.83 -29.43
CA VAL A 12 -6.78 14.91 -29.43
C VAL A 12 -6.34 13.45 -29.27
N HIS A 13 -5.16 13.09 -29.76
CA HIS A 13 -4.67 11.70 -29.74
C HIS A 13 -3.77 11.42 -28.52
N ASP A 14 -2.82 12.28 -28.21
CA ASP A 14 -1.79 12.01 -27.21
C ASP A 14 -2.26 12.30 -25.77
N VAL A 15 -3.17 13.26 -25.58
CA VAL A 15 -3.70 13.58 -24.25
C VAL A 15 -4.53 12.41 -23.67
N PRO A 16 -5.50 11.82 -24.39
CA PRO A 16 -6.23 10.64 -23.88
C PRO A 16 -5.33 9.43 -23.65
N LEU A 17 -4.33 9.22 -24.54
CA LEU A 17 -3.37 8.16 -24.38
C LEU A 17 -2.54 8.32 -23.12
N GLY A 18 -2.07 9.54 -22.83
CA GLY A 18 -1.34 9.86 -21.60
C GLY A 18 -2.15 9.56 -20.33
N PHE A 19 -3.42 9.95 -20.30
CA PHE A 19 -4.32 9.63 -19.18
C PHE A 19 -4.56 8.13 -19.03
N HIS A 20 -4.71 7.40 -20.13
CA HIS A 20 -4.87 5.94 -20.09
C HIS A 20 -3.63 5.25 -19.55
N LEU A 21 -2.44 5.62 -20.03
CA LEU A 21 -1.16 5.08 -19.55
C LEU A 21 -0.94 5.38 -18.06
N ALA A 22 -1.27 6.60 -17.61
CA ALA A 22 -1.16 6.98 -16.21
C ALA A 22 -2.09 6.11 -15.32
N ARG A 23 -3.31 5.84 -15.76
CA ARG A 23 -4.25 4.97 -15.05
C ARG A 23 -3.73 3.54 -14.95
N VAL A 24 -3.29 2.96 -16.08
CA VAL A 24 -2.73 1.61 -16.11
C VAL A 24 -1.51 1.47 -15.20
N GLU A 25 -0.62 2.47 -15.18
CA GLU A 25 0.56 2.43 -14.31
C GLU A 25 0.17 2.56 -12.82
N ARG A 26 -0.82 3.39 -12.50
CA ARG A 26 -1.36 3.50 -11.14
C ARG A 26 -1.95 2.16 -10.67
N ASP A 27 -2.75 1.49 -11.51
CA ASP A 27 -3.33 0.18 -11.20
C ASP A 27 -2.24 -0.88 -10.98
N ARG A 28 -1.15 -0.83 -11.74
CA ARG A 28 0.02 -1.70 -11.53
C ARG A 28 0.67 -1.48 -10.18
N ILE A 29 0.81 -0.23 -9.74
CA ILE A 29 1.36 0.10 -8.42
C ILE A 29 0.47 -0.46 -7.32
N TYR A 30 -0.85 -0.30 -7.41
CA TYR A 30 -1.80 -0.88 -6.45
C TYR A 30 -1.67 -2.40 -6.39
N THR A 31 -1.69 -3.08 -7.54
CA THR A 31 -1.58 -4.55 -7.62
C THR A 31 -0.25 -5.05 -7.06
N ALA A 32 0.86 -4.36 -7.35
CA ALA A 32 2.16 -4.73 -6.81
C ALA A 32 2.20 -4.56 -5.29
N THR A 33 1.67 -3.43 -4.77
CA THR A 33 1.61 -3.16 -3.33
C THR A 33 0.71 -4.17 -2.61
N GLU A 34 -0.41 -4.56 -3.22
CA GLU A 34 -1.31 -5.58 -2.67
C GLU A 34 -0.63 -6.96 -2.58
N ARG A 35 0.06 -7.38 -3.63
CA ARG A 35 0.86 -8.61 -3.61
C ARG A 35 1.91 -8.59 -2.51
N ASP A 36 2.59 -7.47 -2.33
CA ASP A 36 3.61 -7.30 -1.31
C ASP A 36 2.99 -7.34 0.10
N ALA A 37 1.81 -6.73 0.29
CA ALA A 37 1.06 -6.79 1.54
C ALA A 37 0.65 -8.24 1.89
N PHE A 38 0.13 -9.01 0.91
CA PHE A 38 -0.18 -10.42 1.11
C PHE A 38 1.08 -11.27 1.40
N THR A 39 2.22 -10.92 0.81
CA THR A 39 3.49 -11.60 1.10
C THR A 39 3.90 -11.39 2.57
N ILE A 40 3.77 -10.16 3.08
CA ILE A 40 4.02 -9.86 4.49
C ILE A 40 2.99 -10.58 5.37
N ALA A 41 1.71 -10.53 5.01
CA ALA A 41 0.63 -11.18 5.75
C ALA A 41 0.89 -12.68 5.94
N GLY A 42 1.33 -13.37 4.88
CA GLY A 42 1.71 -14.79 4.96
C GLY A 42 2.89 -15.06 5.91
N LYS A 43 3.85 -14.14 5.97
CA LYS A 43 5.02 -14.28 6.87
C LYS A 43 4.68 -14.07 8.35
N VAL A 44 3.66 -13.27 8.67
CA VAL A 44 3.32 -12.89 10.06
C VAL A 44 2.12 -13.63 10.64
N THR A 45 1.54 -14.56 9.90
CA THR A 45 0.34 -15.31 10.32
C THR A 45 0.53 -15.98 11.68
N ASP A 46 1.66 -16.64 11.91
CA ASP A 46 1.96 -17.34 13.16
C ASP A 46 2.25 -16.36 14.31
N ALA A 47 2.79 -15.19 14.02
CA ALA A 47 3.08 -14.15 15.01
C ALA A 47 1.79 -13.53 15.59
N LEU A 48 0.71 -13.51 14.83
CA LEU A 48 -0.57 -12.90 15.22
C LEU A 48 -1.56 -13.91 15.85
N THR A 49 -1.09 -15.11 16.16
CA THR A 49 -1.94 -16.03 16.94
C THR A 49 -2.08 -15.53 18.39
N PRO A 50 -3.23 -15.76 19.06
CA PRO A 50 -3.42 -15.32 20.45
C PRO A 50 -2.36 -15.83 21.43
N ALA A 51 -1.76 -17.01 21.15
CA ALA A 51 -0.73 -17.59 21.99
C ALA A 51 0.66 -16.99 21.72
N ALA A 52 0.93 -16.45 20.52
CA ALA A 52 2.22 -15.91 20.14
C ALA A 52 2.29 -14.39 20.32
N LEU A 53 1.19 -13.68 20.17
CA LEU A 53 1.13 -12.22 20.20
C LEU A 53 1.74 -11.67 21.50
N GLY A 54 2.64 -10.68 21.37
CA GLY A 54 3.35 -10.08 22.50
C GLY A 54 4.52 -10.90 23.03
N THR A 55 4.88 -12.02 22.38
CA THR A 55 6.10 -12.75 22.71
C THR A 55 7.32 -12.17 21.96
N PRO A 56 8.53 -12.28 22.52
CA PRO A 56 9.73 -11.82 21.81
C PRO A 56 9.93 -12.46 20.43
N GLN A 57 9.49 -13.72 20.24
CA GLN A 57 9.55 -14.42 18.96
C GLN A 57 8.60 -13.82 17.94
N SER A 58 7.38 -13.51 18.34
CA SER A 58 6.37 -12.84 17.52
C SER A 58 6.87 -11.47 17.06
N ASP A 59 7.39 -10.67 18.01
CA ASP A 59 7.94 -9.34 17.72
C ASP A 59 9.13 -9.41 16.77
N ALA A 60 10.01 -10.38 16.95
CA ALA A 60 11.16 -10.60 16.06
C ALA A 60 10.72 -11.00 14.65
N LEU A 61 9.70 -11.87 14.52
CA LEU A 61 9.17 -12.30 13.24
C LEU A 61 8.50 -11.15 12.48
N MET A 62 7.69 -10.33 13.18
CA MET A 62 7.05 -9.17 12.56
C MET A 62 8.09 -8.13 12.12
N ARG A 63 9.09 -7.83 12.95
CA ARG A 63 10.21 -6.93 12.55
C ARG A 63 10.96 -7.47 11.35
N TRP A 64 11.34 -8.77 11.35
CA TRP A 64 12.01 -9.38 10.21
C TRP A 64 11.18 -9.29 8.93
N ALA A 65 9.87 -9.49 9.00
CA ALA A 65 8.98 -9.39 7.84
C ALA A 65 8.94 -7.96 7.28
N ILE A 66 8.87 -6.95 8.17
CA ILE A 66 8.95 -5.54 7.83
C ILE A 66 10.30 -5.20 7.19
N ASP A 67 11.42 -5.54 7.84
CA ASP A 67 12.76 -5.24 7.38
C ASP A 67 13.04 -5.90 6.03
N SER A 68 12.60 -7.15 5.84
CA SER A 68 12.71 -7.88 4.56
C SER A 68 12.01 -7.15 3.41
N TYR A 69 10.90 -6.48 3.69
CA TYR A 69 10.18 -5.68 2.70
C TYR A 69 10.90 -4.36 2.42
N LEU A 70 11.38 -3.67 3.46
CA LEU A 70 12.01 -2.34 3.35
C LEU A 70 13.32 -2.34 2.55
N VAL A 71 13.94 -3.48 2.32
CA VAL A 71 15.12 -3.61 1.43
C VAL A 71 14.79 -3.16 -0.01
N ALA A 72 13.56 -3.39 -0.48
CA ALA A 72 13.14 -3.09 -1.86
C ALA A 72 11.86 -2.25 -1.94
N GLY A 73 11.09 -2.17 -0.86
CA GLY A 73 9.83 -1.43 -0.78
C GLY A 73 10.00 -0.05 -0.14
N GLU A 74 9.14 0.88 -0.52
CA GLU A 74 9.15 2.27 -0.01
C GLU A 74 7.92 2.60 0.83
N ALA A 75 6.97 1.65 0.94
CA ALA A 75 5.75 1.88 1.70
C ALA A 75 6.01 1.76 3.21
N LYS A 76 5.37 2.62 3.98
CA LYS A 76 5.23 2.41 5.43
C LYS A 76 4.42 1.14 5.67
N VAL A 77 4.96 0.24 6.50
CA VAL A 77 4.32 -1.02 6.88
C VAL A 77 3.70 -0.87 8.27
N VAL A 78 2.45 -1.27 8.40
CA VAL A 78 1.73 -1.35 9.68
C VAL A 78 1.12 -2.74 9.77
N ILE A 79 1.28 -3.40 10.91
CA ILE A 79 0.68 -4.68 11.25
C ILE A 79 -0.18 -4.47 12.48
N VAL A 80 -1.47 -4.79 12.36
CA VAL A 80 -2.39 -4.77 13.51
C VAL A 80 -2.87 -6.18 13.83
N ASP A 81 -3.21 -6.41 15.08
CA ASP A 81 -3.78 -7.68 15.55
C ASP A 81 -5.25 -7.85 15.14
N GLY A 82 -5.86 -8.99 15.49
CA GLY A 82 -7.26 -9.29 15.21
C GLY A 82 -8.27 -8.39 15.91
N SER A 83 -7.84 -7.59 16.89
CA SER A 83 -8.65 -6.59 17.60
C SER A 83 -8.45 -5.18 17.04
N GLY A 84 -7.54 -5.00 16.06
CA GLY A 84 -7.26 -3.72 15.43
C GLY A 84 -6.23 -2.86 16.15
N TYR A 85 -5.50 -3.42 17.13
CA TYR A 85 -4.42 -2.71 17.81
C TYR A 85 -3.08 -2.91 17.09
N LEU A 86 -2.25 -1.88 17.12
CA LEU A 86 -0.94 -1.89 16.46
C LEU A 86 -0.02 -2.92 17.10
N ALA A 87 0.39 -3.93 16.34
CA ALA A 87 1.33 -4.97 16.76
C ALA A 87 2.77 -4.67 16.31
N ALA A 88 2.96 -4.12 15.10
CA ALA A 88 4.27 -3.70 14.61
C ALA A 88 4.13 -2.58 13.55
N SER A 89 5.15 -1.73 13.45
CA SER A 89 5.24 -0.67 12.44
C SER A 89 6.68 -0.46 11.96
N SER A 90 6.83 -0.04 10.70
CA SER A 90 8.11 0.44 10.18
C SER A 90 8.43 1.87 10.62
N ASP A 91 7.47 2.60 11.17
CA ASP A 91 7.65 3.97 11.66
C ASP A 91 7.97 3.93 13.16
N PRO A 92 9.14 4.41 13.59
CA PRO A 92 9.52 4.41 15.00
C PRO A 92 8.67 5.35 15.87
N ASN A 93 7.92 6.28 15.27
CA ASN A 93 7.04 7.20 15.99
C ASN A 93 5.68 6.57 16.31
N ASP A 94 5.34 5.43 15.72
CA ASP A 94 4.10 4.74 16.03
C ASP A 94 4.22 4.02 17.39
N THR A 95 3.20 4.18 18.23
CA THR A 95 3.15 3.53 19.53
C THR A 95 2.48 2.17 19.43
N ILE A 96 3.20 1.09 19.75
CA ILE A 96 2.64 -0.26 19.80
C ILE A 96 1.48 -0.32 20.80
N GLY A 97 0.39 -1.03 20.43
CA GLY A 97 -0.85 -1.09 21.18
C GLY A 97 -1.83 0.07 20.92
N SER A 98 -1.48 1.00 20.02
CA SER A 98 -2.42 2.06 19.60
C SER A 98 -3.62 1.48 18.86
N ASP A 99 -4.79 2.08 19.04
CA ASP A 99 -6.03 1.72 18.36
C ASP A 99 -6.03 2.20 16.91
N PHE A 100 -6.20 1.26 15.97
CA PHE A 100 -6.30 1.50 14.53
C PHE A 100 -7.69 1.20 13.97
N THR A 101 -8.66 0.83 14.80
CA THR A 101 -10.03 0.48 14.37
C THR A 101 -10.79 1.66 13.78
N ASN A 102 -10.39 2.89 14.10
CA ASN A 102 -10.96 4.13 13.55
C ASN A 102 -10.54 4.40 12.08
N ARG A 103 -9.71 3.54 11.48
CA ARG A 103 -9.31 3.63 10.07
C ARG A 103 -10.19 2.70 9.23
N PRO A 104 -10.97 3.24 8.26
CA PRO A 104 -11.92 2.43 7.48
C PRO A 104 -11.26 1.22 6.82
N GLU A 105 -10.07 1.41 6.25
CA GLU A 105 -9.31 0.36 5.59
C GLU A 105 -8.92 -0.80 6.52
N ILE A 106 -8.68 -0.51 7.81
CA ILE A 106 -8.37 -1.52 8.81
C ILE A 106 -9.66 -2.24 9.21
N ALA A 107 -10.73 -1.49 9.48
CA ALA A 107 -12.03 -2.07 9.87
C ALA A 107 -12.55 -3.04 8.79
N ASP A 108 -12.50 -2.65 7.51
CA ASP A 108 -12.92 -3.49 6.39
C ASP A 108 -12.04 -4.73 6.24
N SER A 109 -10.71 -4.58 6.40
CA SER A 109 -9.79 -5.72 6.31
C SER A 109 -9.91 -6.69 7.49
N LEU A 110 -10.30 -6.23 8.68
CA LEU A 110 -10.63 -7.11 9.80
C LEU A 110 -11.88 -7.95 9.54
N LEU A 111 -12.76 -7.53 8.63
CA LEU A 111 -13.89 -8.33 8.14
C LEU A 111 -13.49 -9.35 7.05
N GLY A 112 -12.21 -9.41 6.68
CA GLY A 112 -11.67 -10.32 5.69
C GLY A 112 -11.61 -9.77 4.26
N ASN A 113 -11.89 -8.47 4.06
CA ASN A 113 -11.90 -7.85 2.73
C ASN A 113 -10.59 -7.08 2.49
N PRO A 114 -9.80 -7.43 1.46
CA PRO A 114 -8.71 -6.57 1.02
C PRO A 114 -9.26 -5.20 0.60
N THR A 115 -8.58 -4.13 1.00
CA THR A 115 -9.02 -2.76 0.75
C THR A 115 -7.87 -1.93 0.22
N SER A 116 -8.10 -1.15 -0.82
CA SER A 116 -7.12 -0.19 -1.35
C SER A 116 -7.79 1.14 -1.67
N GLY A 117 -7.03 2.22 -1.59
CA GLY A 117 -7.56 3.54 -1.87
C GLY A 117 -6.57 4.66 -1.61
N ALA A 118 -7.09 5.89 -1.70
CA ALA A 118 -6.34 7.09 -1.37
C ALA A 118 -7.17 7.96 -0.41
N ARG A 119 -6.49 8.61 0.53
CA ARG A 119 -7.11 9.57 1.45
C ARG A 119 -6.11 10.60 1.97
N VAL A 120 -6.60 11.63 2.58
CA VAL A 120 -5.76 12.54 3.36
C VAL A 120 -5.39 11.86 4.68
N SER A 121 -4.11 11.89 5.03
CA SER A 121 -3.60 11.42 6.32
C SER A 121 -3.21 12.62 7.16
N GLU A 122 -3.89 12.82 8.28
CA GLU A 122 -3.54 13.85 9.26
C GLU A 122 -2.17 13.57 9.88
N THR A 123 -1.87 12.30 10.15
CA THR A 123 -0.61 11.85 10.77
C THR A 123 0.61 12.08 9.85
N LEU A 124 0.44 11.88 8.55
CA LEU A 124 1.53 12.07 7.55
C LEU A 124 1.46 13.43 6.86
N GLY A 125 0.49 14.26 7.20
CA GLY A 125 0.37 15.64 6.70
C GLY A 125 0.14 15.75 5.20
N GLY A 126 -0.49 14.75 4.54
CA GLY A 126 -0.68 14.77 3.10
C GLY A 126 -1.56 13.66 2.55
N HIS A 127 -1.69 13.63 1.22
CA HIS A 127 -2.39 12.57 0.53
C HIS A 127 -1.57 11.27 0.52
N ILE A 128 -2.22 10.17 0.85
CA ILE A 128 -1.64 8.83 0.88
C ILE A 128 -2.44 7.87 0.03
N VAL A 129 -1.73 6.91 -0.53
CA VAL A 129 -2.27 5.69 -1.12
C VAL A 129 -2.04 4.56 -0.13
N TYR A 130 -3.05 3.74 0.11
CA TYR A 130 -2.97 2.61 1.02
C TYR A 130 -3.48 1.33 0.37
N VAL A 131 -2.93 0.22 0.85
CA VAL A 131 -3.44 -1.13 0.65
C VAL A 131 -3.45 -1.81 2.02
N ALA A 132 -4.58 -2.38 2.40
CA ALA A 132 -4.75 -3.16 3.62
C ALA A 132 -5.27 -4.55 3.25
N VAL A 133 -4.64 -5.58 3.79
CA VAL A 133 -5.02 -6.97 3.51
C VAL A 133 -5.17 -7.74 4.82
N PRO A 134 -6.14 -8.67 4.92
CA PRO A 134 -6.30 -9.50 6.10
C PRO A 134 -5.16 -10.52 6.21
N VAL A 135 -4.71 -10.77 7.44
CA VAL A 135 -3.87 -11.91 7.78
C VAL A 135 -4.79 -13.07 8.14
N LEU A 136 -4.81 -14.09 7.28
CA LEU A 136 -5.75 -15.20 7.39
C LEU A 136 -5.07 -16.46 7.95
N SER A 137 -5.76 -17.15 8.85
CA SER A 137 -5.43 -18.50 9.30
C SER A 137 -6.68 -19.37 9.16
N GLY A 138 -6.77 -20.12 8.06
CA GLY A 138 -8.02 -20.75 7.64
C GLY A 138 -9.09 -19.69 7.35
N ALA A 139 -10.23 -19.81 8.01
CA ALA A 139 -11.35 -18.86 7.89
C ALA A 139 -11.26 -17.68 8.88
N ASN A 140 -10.25 -17.65 9.76
CA ASN A 140 -10.15 -16.63 10.80
C ASN A 140 -9.19 -15.51 10.38
N VAL A 141 -9.62 -14.25 10.55
CA VAL A 141 -8.76 -13.08 10.44
C VAL A 141 -7.96 -12.95 11.75
N ARG A 142 -6.63 -12.96 11.65
CA ARG A 142 -5.70 -12.81 12.77
C ARG A 142 -5.21 -11.38 12.96
N GLY A 143 -5.38 -10.57 11.94
CA GLY A 143 -4.94 -9.17 11.92
C GLY A 143 -4.98 -8.61 10.53
N VAL A 144 -4.34 -7.46 10.33
CA VAL A 144 -4.25 -6.78 9.04
C VAL A 144 -2.83 -6.29 8.81
N VAL A 145 -2.35 -6.43 7.59
CA VAL A 145 -1.15 -5.73 7.09
C VAL A 145 -1.59 -4.57 6.22
N ARG A 146 -1.12 -3.36 6.54
CA ARG A 146 -1.35 -2.17 5.74
C ARG A 146 -0.03 -1.61 5.22
N LEU A 147 0.04 -1.40 3.91
CA LEU A 147 1.10 -0.65 3.25
C LEU A 147 0.58 0.74 2.89
N THR A 148 1.40 1.77 3.12
CA THR A 148 1.04 3.17 2.84
C THR A 148 2.16 3.86 2.10
N LEU A 149 1.82 4.49 0.97
CA LEU A 149 2.73 5.29 0.15
C LEU A 149 2.26 6.76 0.18
N ALA A 150 3.19 7.71 0.19
CA ALA A 150 2.84 9.08 -0.13
C ALA A 150 2.36 9.15 -1.59
N GLU A 151 1.26 9.87 -1.86
CA GLU A 151 0.72 9.98 -3.22
C GLU A 151 1.75 10.59 -4.19
N SER A 152 2.61 11.48 -3.71
CA SER A 152 3.71 12.06 -4.48
C SER A 152 4.70 11.02 -5.01
N ILE A 153 4.95 9.93 -4.29
CA ILE A 153 5.79 8.81 -4.75
C ILE A 153 5.11 8.10 -5.92
N VAL A 154 3.80 7.85 -5.79
CA VAL A 154 3.00 7.21 -6.85
C VAL A 154 2.98 8.09 -8.09
N ASP A 155 2.69 9.38 -7.95
CA ASP A 155 2.63 10.32 -9.07
C ASP A 155 3.99 10.50 -9.78
N ASN A 156 5.08 10.54 -9.03
CA ASN A 156 6.42 10.61 -9.62
C ASN A 156 6.77 9.34 -10.41
N ARG A 157 6.42 8.15 -9.92
CA ARG A 157 6.62 6.89 -10.64
C ARG A 157 5.79 6.84 -11.92
N VAL A 158 4.51 7.20 -11.84
CA VAL A 158 3.61 7.28 -13.00
C VAL A 158 4.18 8.25 -14.04
N ARG A 159 4.55 9.47 -13.61
CA ARG A 159 5.12 10.48 -14.52
C ARG A 159 6.39 10.00 -15.21
N SER A 160 7.33 9.43 -14.46
CA SER A 160 8.60 8.93 -15.02
C SER A 160 8.37 7.82 -16.05
N ARG A 161 7.42 6.93 -15.82
CA ARG A 161 7.07 5.84 -16.74
C ARG A 161 6.41 6.36 -18.01
N VAL A 162 5.43 7.26 -17.88
CA VAL A 162 4.72 7.86 -19.02
C VAL A 162 5.70 8.65 -19.90
N ILE A 163 6.57 9.47 -19.31
CA ILE A 163 7.60 10.22 -20.04
C ILE A 163 8.55 9.25 -20.75
N GLY A 164 9.02 8.19 -20.08
CA GLY A 164 9.90 7.20 -20.68
C GLY A 164 9.30 6.50 -21.91
N ILE A 165 8.00 6.20 -21.89
CA ILE A 165 7.29 5.59 -23.01
C ILE A 165 7.16 6.58 -24.16
N VAL A 166 6.82 7.83 -23.89
CA VAL A 166 6.65 8.89 -24.91
C VAL A 166 7.98 9.23 -25.61
N ILE A 167 9.11 9.16 -24.89
CA ILE A 167 10.43 9.43 -25.48
C ILE A 167 10.93 8.25 -26.33
N ALA A 168 10.49 7.03 -26.00
CA ALA A 168 10.92 5.80 -26.69
C ALA A 168 10.07 5.44 -27.93
N ALA A 169 8.96 6.15 -28.17
CA ALA A 169 8.05 5.96 -29.32
C ALA A 169 8.36 6.91 -30.47
#